data_ab3fa66260a48b658605612907e9bb01
#
_entry.id   ab3fa66260a48b658605612907e9bb01
#
_cell.length_a   1.000
_cell.length_b   1.000
_cell.length_c   1.000
_cell.angle_alpha   90.00
_cell.angle_beta   90.00
_cell.angle_gamma   90.00
#
_symmetry.space_group_name_H-M   'P 1'
#
loop_
_entity.id
_entity.type
_entity.pdbx_description
1 polymer ?
#
loop_
_entity_poly.entity_id
_entity_poly.type
_entity_poly.pdbx_seq_one_letter_code
_entity_poly.pdbx_strand_id
1 'polypeptide(L)'
;MARTSRARMSAEENKALARRFMDEVYNEGNVDFMDEVVASDLVVHDPTSPEGMTSGVQSAKQFVEVYRNAFPDIQMTVEDLIAEGDKVVTRWTARGRHQGELMGIPPSGNPVEVTGITIDRIEGGKVVETWANYDALGMMQQVGAVPEPGQAQGA
;
A
#
# COMPACT_ATOMS: atom_id res chain seq x y z
N MET A 1 36.88 -16.36 10.95
CA MET A 1 35.66 -16.86 10.30
C MET A 1 34.98 -15.73 9.61
N ALA A 2 35.02 -15.72 8.30
CA ALA A 2 34.26 -14.76 7.52
C ALA A 2 32.76 -15.06 7.72
N ARG A 3 32.07 -14.25 8.46
CA ARG A 3 30.61 -14.16 8.30
C ARG A 3 30.40 -13.81 6.84
N THR A 4 29.83 -14.73 6.08
CA THR A 4 29.27 -14.41 4.79
C THR A 4 28.21 -13.34 5.08
N SER A 5 28.61 -12.09 4.99
CA SER A 5 27.69 -10.99 4.95
C SER A 5 26.78 -11.29 3.75
N ARG A 6 25.53 -11.66 4.00
CA ARG A 6 24.50 -11.57 2.97
C ARG A 6 24.67 -10.17 2.42
N ALA A 7 25.12 -10.09 1.16
CA ALA A 7 25.34 -8.82 0.51
C ALA A 7 24.10 -7.98 0.71
N ARG A 8 24.24 -6.85 1.38
CA ARG A 8 23.17 -5.88 1.55
C ARG A 8 22.73 -5.50 0.14
N MET A 9 21.45 -5.65 -0.17
CA MET A 9 20.92 -5.23 -1.46
C MET A 9 21.21 -3.74 -1.63
N SER A 10 21.59 -3.36 -2.85
CA SER A 10 21.85 -1.97 -3.18
C SER A 10 20.57 -1.13 -3.10
N ALA A 11 20.73 0.18 -2.97
CA ALA A 11 19.61 1.12 -3.04
C ALA A 11 18.81 0.94 -4.33
N GLU A 12 19.47 0.71 -5.46
CA GLU A 12 18.81 0.50 -6.75
C GLU A 12 18.01 -0.83 -6.78
N GLU A 13 18.54 -1.89 -6.21
CA GLU A 13 17.83 -3.17 -6.09
C GLU A 13 16.60 -3.04 -5.18
N ASN A 14 16.73 -2.33 -4.07
CA ASN A 14 15.62 -2.08 -3.15
C ASN A 14 14.53 -1.23 -3.80
N LYS A 15 14.90 -0.20 -4.56
CA LYS A 15 13.95 0.61 -5.34
C LYS A 15 13.23 -0.23 -6.40
N ALA A 16 13.96 -1.08 -7.10
CA ALA A 16 13.37 -1.98 -8.10
C ALA A 16 12.35 -2.94 -7.47
N LEU A 17 12.66 -3.47 -6.28
CA LEU A 17 11.74 -4.31 -5.53
C LEU A 17 10.45 -3.56 -5.15
N ALA A 18 10.57 -2.35 -4.65
CA ALA A 18 9.42 -1.53 -4.27
C ALA A 18 8.54 -1.20 -5.48
N ARG A 19 9.14 -0.85 -6.62
CA ARG A 19 8.41 -0.60 -7.86
C ARG A 19 7.69 -1.85 -8.36
N ARG A 20 8.39 -2.97 -8.39
CA ARG A 20 7.81 -4.24 -8.81
C ARG A 20 6.66 -4.67 -7.92
N PHE A 21 6.76 -4.43 -6.62
CA PHE A 21 5.67 -4.71 -5.68
C PHE A 21 4.39 -3.93 -6.07
N MET A 22 4.50 -2.65 -6.35
CA MET A 22 3.35 -1.84 -6.76
C MET A 22 2.73 -2.35 -8.07
N ASP A 23 3.55 -2.68 -9.05
CA ASP A 23 3.08 -3.17 -10.34
C ASP A 23 2.44 -4.56 -10.24
N GLU A 24 3.13 -5.52 -9.64
CA GLU A 24 2.68 -6.91 -9.56
C GLU A 24 1.47 -7.08 -8.65
N VAL A 25 1.54 -6.49 -7.46
CA VAL A 25 0.54 -6.73 -6.42
C VAL A 25 -0.71 -5.88 -6.64
N TYR A 26 -0.54 -4.56 -6.78
CA TYR A 26 -1.67 -3.65 -6.92
C TYR A 26 -2.20 -3.57 -8.35
N ASN A 27 -1.35 -3.38 -9.33
CA ASN A 27 -1.79 -3.17 -10.71
C ASN A 27 -2.22 -4.47 -11.39
N GLU A 28 -1.46 -5.55 -11.21
CA GLU A 28 -1.75 -6.84 -11.84
C GLU A 28 -2.55 -7.79 -10.96
N GLY A 29 -2.63 -7.52 -9.66
CA GLY A 29 -3.36 -8.37 -8.72
C GLY A 29 -2.66 -9.68 -8.35
N ASN A 30 -1.36 -9.77 -8.60
CA ASN A 30 -0.56 -10.94 -8.26
C ASN A 30 -0.19 -10.91 -6.77
N VAL A 31 -1.14 -11.21 -5.90
CA VAL A 31 -0.91 -11.20 -4.44
C VAL A 31 0.03 -12.30 -4.00
N ASP A 32 0.17 -13.38 -4.76
CA ASP A 32 1.09 -14.47 -4.43
C ASP A 32 2.56 -14.03 -4.52
N PHE A 33 2.87 -13.00 -5.29
CA PHE A 33 4.19 -12.38 -5.32
C PHE A 33 4.62 -11.87 -3.95
N MET A 34 3.68 -11.52 -3.08
CA MET A 34 3.98 -11.11 -1.71
C MET A 34 4.69 -12.19 -0.90
N ASP A 35 4.43 -13.47 -1.17
CA ASP A 35 5.12 -14.57 -0.49
C ASP A 35 6.63 -14.58 -0.79
N GLU A 36 7.03 -14.06 -1.93
CA GLU A 36 8.45 -13.98 -2.32
C GLU A 36 9.16 -12.77 -1.71
N VAL A 37 8.45 -11.64 -1.57
CA VAL A 37 9.07 -10.33 -1.28
C VAL A 37 8.65 -9.72 0.05
N VAL A 38 7.77 -10.37 0.80
CA VAL A 38 7.30 -9.91 2.11
C VAL A 38 7.63 -10.98 3.16
N ALA A 39 8.20 -10.54 4.28
CA ALA A 39 8.48 -11.43 5.39
C ALA A 39 7.17 -11.97 6.01
N SER A 40 7.20 -13.23 6.44
CA SER A 40 6.02 -13.86 7.07
C SER A 40 5.58 -13.13 8.34
N ASP A 41 6.52 -12.47 9.02
CA ASP A 41 6.33 -11.70 10.25
C ASP A 41 6.37 -10.18 10.03
N LEU A 42 6.02 -9.73 8.83
CA LEU A 42 5.93 -8.31 8.49
C LEU A 42 5.23 -7.51 9.58
N VAL A 43 5.81 -6.37 9.95
CA VAL A 43 5.18 -5.37 10.84
C VAL A 43 4.69 -4.20 9.99
N VAL A 44 3.42 -3.85 10.13
CA VAL A 44 2.78 -2.75 9.41
C VAL A 44 2.41 -1.64 10.39
N HIS A 45 2.85 -0.43 10.08
CA HIS A 45 2.47 0.79 10.78
C HIS A 45 1.58 1.63 9.85
N ASP A 46 0.29 1.44 9.98
CA ASP A 46 -0.71 2.17 9.19
C ASP A 46 -1.83 2.62 10.12
N PRO A 47 -1.99 3.94 10.36
CA PRO A 47 -3.00 4.46 11.27
C PRO A 47 -4.45 4.12 10.88
N THR A 48 -4.65 3.74 9.62
CA THR A 48 -5.98 3.42 9.08
C THR A 48 -6.27 1.93 9.00
N SER A 49 -5.26 1.09 9.26
CA SER A 49 -5.43 -0.36 9.21
C SER A 49 -6.44 -0.84 10.25
N PRO A 50 -7.39 -1.67 9.87
CA PRO A 50 -8.24 -2.36 10.84
C PRO A 50 -7.41 -3.18 11.82
N GLU A 51 -7.90 -3.31 13.04
CA GLU A 51 -7.27 -4.15 14.04
C GLU A 51 -7.12 -5.59 13.52
N GLY A 52 -5.91 -6.16 13.64
CA GLY A 52 -5.58 -7.49 13.12
C GLY A 52 -4.96 -7.51 11.72
N MET A 53 -4.90 -6.36 11.03
CA MET A 53 -4.19 -6.22 9.75
C MET A 53 -2.82 -5.55 9.89
N THR A 54 -2.26 -5.54 11.07
CA THR A 54 -1.02 -4.80 11.38
C THR A 54 0.23 -5.67 11.37
N SER A 55 0.11 -6.96 11.15
CA SER A 55 1.25 -7.87 11.11
C SER A 55 1.01 -9.10 10.24
N GLY A 56 2.12 -9.61 9.67
CA GLY A 56 2.16 -10.82 8.87
C GLY A 56 1.76 -10.64 7.41
N VAL A 57 2.31 -11.53 6.56
CA VAL A 57 2.05 -11.48 5.12
C VAL A 57 0.58 -11.76 4.78
N GLN A 58 -0.10 -12.61 5.54
CA GLN A 58 -1.50 -12.93 5.27
C GLN A 58 -2.40 -11.72 5.53
N SER A 59 -2.14 -10.97 6.60
CA SER A 59 -2.87 -9.73 6.88
C SER A 59 -2.61 -8.67 5.81
N ALA A 60 -1.38 -8.58 5.32
CA ALA A 60 -1.03 -7.67 4.22
C ALA A 60 -1.74 -8.05 2.91
N LYS A 61 -1.87 -9.34 2.61
CA LYS A 61 -2.63 -9.81 1.45
C LYS A 61 -4.11 -9.44 1.57
N GLN A 62 -4.71 -9.63 2.75
CA GLN A 62 -6.10 -9.24 2.98
C GLN A 62 -6.32 -7.74 2.78
N PHE A 63 -5.40 -6.92 3.22
CA PHE A 63 -5.44 -5.47 3.00
C PHE A 63 -5.47 -5.13 1.51
N VAL A 64 -4.59 -5.73 0.73
CA VAL A 64 -4.56 -5.55 -0.73
C VAL A 64 -5.88 -5.99 -1.37
N GLU A 65 -6.40 -7.13 -0.97
CA GLU A 65 -7.64 -7.68 -1.51
C GLU A 65 -8.84 -6.77 -1.22
N VAL A 66 -8.92 -6.19 -0.03
CA VAL A 66 -9.96 -5.21 0.34
C VAL A 66 -9.99 -4.05 -0.65
N TYR A 67 -8.82 -3.48 -0.95
CA TYR A 67 -8.73 -2.34 -1.87
C TYR A 67 -8.94 -2.75 -3.33
N ARG A 68 -8.45 -3.89 -3.75
CA ARG A 68 -8.68 -4.38 -5.11
C ARG A 68 -10.15 -4.76 -5.36
N ASN A 69 -10.83 -5.28 -4.37
CA ASN A 69 -12.26 -5.57 -4.47
C ASN A 69 -13.10 -4.28 -4.51
N ALA A 70 -12.71 -3.27 -3.74
CA ALA A 70 -13.38 -1.98 -3.74
C ALA A 70 -13.11 -1.20 -5.04
N PHE A 71 -11.90 -1.29 -5.57
CA PHE A 71 -11.44 -0.60 -6.78
C PHE A 71 -10.85 -1.62 -7.78
N PRO A 72 -11.70 -2.36 -8.52
CA PRO A 72 -11.21 -3.42 -9.41
C PRO A 72 -10.28 -2.95 -10.52
N ASP A 73 -10.37 -1.67 -10.89
CA ASP A 73 -9.55 -1.02 -11.91
C ASP A 73 -8.38 -0.21 -11.33
N ILE A 74 -7.99 -0.51 -10.08
CA ILE A 74 -6.94 0.26 -9.38
C ILE A 74 -5.65 0.34 -10.20
N GLN A 75 -5.10 1.56 -10.30
CA GLN A 75 -3.80 1.86 -10.88
C GLN A 75 -2.95 2.61 -9.86
N MET A 76 -1.84 2.01 -9.49
CA MET A 76 -0.83 2.64 -8.64
C MET A 76 0.24 3.25 -9.53
N THR A 77 0.49 4.53 -9.36
CA THR A 77 1.58 5.24 -10.04
C THR A 77 2.65 5.58 -9.00
N VAL A 78 3.86 5.13 -9.25
CA VAL A 78 5.03 5.50 -8.44
C VAL A 78 5.51 6.87 -8.91
N GLU A 79 5.39 7.88 -8.06
CA GLU A 79 5.79 9.27 -8.36
C GLU A 79 7.27 9.50 -8.04
N ASP A 80 7.74 9.01 -6.88
CA ASP A 80 9.13 9.09 -6.44
C ASP A 80 9.56 7.81 -5.75
N LEU A 81 10.82 7.44 -5.93
CA LEU A 81 11.49 6.39 -5.18
C LEU A 81 12.81 6.92 -4.63
N ILE A 82 12.98 6.87 -3.33
CA ILE A 82 14.17 7.31 -2.63
C ILE A 82 14.63 6.18 -1.71
N ALA A 83 15.88 5.78 -1.80
CA ALA A 83 16.41 4.70 -0.97
C ALA A 83 17.69 5.14 -0.27
N GLU A 84 17.81 4.78 1.00
CA GLU A 84 19.00 4.94 1.81
C GLU A 84 19.12 3.78 2.78
N GLY A 85 20.29 3.14 2.82
CA GLY A 85 20.49 1.97 3.65
C GLY A 85 19.56 0.83 3.26
N ASP A 86 18.78 0.36 4.22
CA ASP A 86 17.81 -0.72 4.04
C ASP A 86 16.38 -0.23 3.82
N LYS A 87 16.18 1.07 3.68
CA LYS A 87 14.85 1.68 3.54
C LYS A 87 14.60 2.27 2.16
N VAL A 88 13.37 2.10 1.70
CA VAL A 88 12.87 2.71 0.46
C VAL A 88 11.65 3.55 0.78
N VAL A 89 11.66 4.79 0.31
CA VAL A 89 10.50 5.68 0.35
C VAL A 89 9.85 5.67 -1.02
N THR A 90 8.57 5.34 -1.06
CA THR A 90 7.76 5.40 -2.27
C THR A 90 6.67 6.44 -2.09
N ARG A 91 6.68 7.47 -2.91
CA ARG A 91 5.55 8.40 -3.03
C ARG A 91 4.70 7.93 -4.21
N TRP A 92 3.41 7.74 -3.98
CA TRP A 92 2.53 7.11 -4.95
C TRP A 92 1.18 7.82 -5.07
N THR A 93 0.51 7.58 -6.19
CA THR A 93 -0.88 7.97 -6.43
C THR A 93 -1.66 6.72 -6.85
N ALA A 94 -2.78 6.48 -6.19
CA ALA A 94 -3.72 5.43 -6.56
C ALA A 94 -4.95 6.05 -7.22
N ARG A 95 -5.38 5.46 -8.34
CA ARG A 95 -6.60 5.86 -9.05
C ARG A 95 -7.45 4.64 -9.29
N GLY A 96 -8.75 4.82 -9.19
CA GLY A 96 -9.72 3.77 -9.48
C GLY A 96 -11.14 4.25 -9.30
N ARG A 97 -12.09 3.40 -9.67
CA ARG A 97 -13.51 3.68 -9.50
C ARG A 97 -14.06 2.80 -8.37
N HIS A 98 -14.81 3.41 -7.47
CA HIS A 98 -15.42 2.72 -6.32
C HIS A 98 -16.58 1.85 -6.80
N GLN A 99 -16.30 0.61 -7.15
CA GLN A 99 -17.24 -0.35 -7.73
C GLN A 99 -17.57 -1.54 -6.82
N GLY A 100 -16.84 -1.68 -5.71
CA GLY A 100 -17.08 -2.70 -4.69
C GLY A 100 -17.19 -2.11 -3.31
N GLU A 101 -17.69 -2.88 -2.36
CA GLU A 101 -17.79 -2.45 -0.97
C GLU A 101 -16.41 -2.11 -0.39
N LEU A 102 -16.30 -0.98 0.29
CA LEU A 102 -15.11 -0.53 1.00
C LEU A 102 -15.45 -0.38 2.49
N MET A 103 -14.97 -1.33 3.32
CA MET A 103 -15.15 -1.29 4.78
C MET A 103 -16.60 -0.95 5.22
N GLY A 104 -17.58 -1.66 4.64
CA GLY A 104 -18.99 -1.43 4.91
C GLY A 104 -19.63 -0.31 4.11
N ILE A 105 -18.88 0.42 3.29
CA ILE A 105 -19.40 1.49 2.44
C ILE A 105 -19.81 0.90 1.10
N PRO A 106 -21.11 1.00 0.71
CA PRO A 106 -21.56 0.49 -0.58
C PRO A 106 -20.86 1.18 -1.75
N PRO A 107 -20.74 0.50 -2.91
CA PRO A 107 -20.10 1.11 -4.07
C PRO A 107 -20.82 2.38 -4.52
N SER A 108 -20.07 3.49 -4.59
CA SER A 108 -20.59 4.79 -5.02
C SER A 108 -20.52 4.99 -6.53
N GLY A 109 -19.69 4.22 -7.23
CA GLY A 109 -19.40 4.43 -8.64
C GLY A 109 -18.50 5.62 -8.94
N ASN A 110 -18.04 6.33 -7.91
CA ASN A 110 -17.25 7.54 -8.08
C ASN A 110 -15.80 7.23 -8.46
N PRO A 111 -15.18 8.05 -9.33
CA PRO A 111 -13.73 8.01 -9.52
C PRO A 111 -13.03 8.53 -8.25
N VAL A 112 -11.95 7.88 -7.88
CA VAL A 112 -11.19 8.18 -6.66
C VAL A 112 -9.72 8.31 -7.00
N GLU A 113 -9.07 9.33 -6.45
CA GLU A 113 -7.63 9.54 -6.54
C GLU A 113 -7.09 9.77 -5.12
N VAL A 114 -6.13 8.94 -4.72
CA VAL A 114 -5.54 8.97 -3.37
C VAL A 114 -4.03 9.04 -3.49
N THR A 115 -3.43 9.95 -2.74
CA THR A 115 -1.97 10.05 -2.64
C THR A 115 -1.49 9.47 -1.31
N GLY A 116 -0.28 8.93 -1.32
CA GLY A 116 0.34 8.40 -0.12
C GLY A 116 1.84 8.30 -0.22
N ILE A 117 2.44 8.03 0.93
CA ILE A 117 3.87 7.78 1.08
C ILE A 117 4.04 6.53 1.94
N THR A 118 4.88 5.63 1.46
CA THR A 118 5.21 4.39 2.16
C THR A 118 6.71 4.32 2.36
N ILE A 119 7.13 3.89 3.53
CA ILE A 119 8.53 3.56 3.82
C ILE A 119 8.61 2.06 4.07
N ASP A 120 9.41 1.36 3.30
CA ASP A 120 9.67 -0.07 3.46
C ASP A 120 11.08 -0.29 3.95
N ARG A 121 11.22 -1.10 5.00
CA ARG A 121 12.53 -1.62 5.44
C ARG A 121 12.70 -3.02 4.86
N ILE A 122 13.82 -3.23 4.17
CA ILE A 122 14.08 -4.46 3.41
C ILE A 122 15.29 -5.17 3.98
N GLU A 123 15.15 -6.45 4.28
CA GLU A 123 16.22 -7.34 4.73
C GLU A 123 16.23 -8.62 3.89
N GLY A 124 17.37 -8.94 3.29
CA GLY A 124 17.52 -10.16 2.52
C GLY A 124 16.53 -10.31 1.35
N GLY A 125 16.18 -9.21 0.70
CA GLY A 125 15.23 -9.19 -0.42
C GLY A 125 13.77 -9.29 0.00
N LYS A 126 13.47 -9.08 1.28
CA LYS A 126 12.09 -9.10 1.79
C LYS A 126 11.77 -7.84 2.57
N VAL A 127 10.56 -7.33 2.39
CA VAL A 127 10.02 -6.26 3.22
C VAL A 127 9.70 -6.84 4.61
N VAL A 128 10.35 -6.31 5.63
CA VAL A 128 10.20 -6.78 7.02
C VAL A 128 9.37 -5.83 7.87
N GLU A 129 9.33 -4.56 7.49
CA GLU A 129 8.58 -3.53 8.20
C GLU A 129 8.16 -2.44 7.21
N THR A 130 6.96 -1.91 7.36
CA THR A 130 6.45 -0.84 6.49
C THR A 130 5.71 0.20 7.31
N TRP A 131 5.88 1.46 6.94
CA TRP A 131 5.13 2.61 7.44
C TRP A 131 4.37 3.23 6.28
N ALA A 132 3.06 3.33 6.40
CA ALA A 132 2.22 3.90 5.36
C ALA A 132 1.36 5.03 5.91
N ASN A 133 1.35 6.13 5.20
CA ASN A 133 0.40 7.22 5.42
C ASN A 133 -0.16 7.64 4.08
N TYR A 134 -1.46 7.75 4.02
CA TYR A 134 -2.15 8.16 2.81
C TYR A 134 -3.39 9.01 3.14
N ASP A 135 -3.90 9.70 2.15
CA ASP A 135 -5.04 10.60 2.31
C ASP A 135 -6.36 9.83 2.44
N ALA A 136 -6.53 9.16 3.59
CA ALA A 136 -7.74 8.40 3.88
C ALA A 136 -8.98 9.30 3.96
N LEU A 137 -8.85 10.49 4.51
CA LEU A 137 -9.95 11.44 4.57
C LEU A 137 -10.42 11.85 3.17
N GLY A 138 -9.49 12.19 2.28
CA GLY A 138 -9.81 12.50 0.88
C GLY A 138 -10.49 11.34 0.16
N MET A 139 -10.03 10.11 0.41
CA MET A 139 -10.67 8.92 -0.12
C MET A 139 -12.12 8.80 0.36
N MET A 140 -12.36 8.96 1.66
CA MET A 140 -13.70 8.87 2.24
C MET A 140 -14.65 9.97 1.73
N GLN A 141 -14.10 11.16 1.50
CA GLN A 141 -14.86 12.25 0.89
C GLN A 141 -15.26 11.92 -0.54
N GLN A 142 -14.35 11.38 -1.33
CA GLN A 142 -14.59 11.05 -2.74
C GLN A 142 -15.59 9.90 -2.91
N VAL A 143 -15.62 8.94 -1.99
CA VAL A 143 -16.64 7.88 -2.00
C VAL A 143 -17.97 8.31 -1.35
N GLY A 144 -18.04 9.51 -0.83
CA GLY A 144 -19.27 10.07 -0.25
C GLY A 144 -19.56 9.65 1.18
N ALA A 145 -18.61 9.01 1.87
CA ALA A 145 -18.79 8.57 3.26
C ALA A 145 -18.61 9.69 4.28
N VAL A 146 -17.90 10.76 3.89
CA VAL A 146 -17.60 11.93 4.72
C VAL A 146 -17.84 13.19 3.88
N PRO A 147 -18.42 14.26 4.44
CA PRO A 147 -18.60 15.53 3.70
C PRO A 147 -17.25 16.14 3.28
N GLU A 148 -17.23 16.75 2.10
CA GLU A 148 -16.09 17.54 1.65
C GLU A 148 -15.96 18.85 2.45
N PRO A 149 -14.73 19.41 2.55
CA PRO A 149 -14.54 20.71 3.20
C PRO A 149 -15.44 21.78 2.57
N GLY A 150 -16.14 22.54 3.42
CA GLY A 150 -17.02 23.61 2.97
C GLY A 150 -18.42 23.15 2.55
N GLN A 151 -18.71 21.85 2.49
CA GLN A 151 -20.09 21.38 2.39
C GLN A 151 -20.74 21.50 3.75
N ALA A 152 -21.74 22.39 3.85
CA ALA A 152 -22.58 22.43 5.04
C ALA A 152 -23.23 21.07 5.21
N GLN A 153 -23.03 20.44 6.38
CA GLN A 153 -23.94 19.36 6.79
C GLN A 153 -25.33 19.99 6.80
N GLY A 154 -26.19 19.54 5.91
CA GLY A 154 -27.56 20.02 5.87
C GLY A 154 -28.17 19.89 7.26
N ALA A 155 -28.70 20.98 7.74
CA ALA A 155 -29.49 20.98 8.95
C ALA A 155 -30.68 20.04 8.78
#